data_085f70552c5858478cf018d8e7c149d0
#
_entry.id   085f70552c5858478cf018d8e7c149d0
#
_cell.length_a   1.000
_cell.length_b   1.000
_cell.length_c   1.000
_cell.angle_alpha   90.00
_cell.angle_beta   90.00
_cell.angle_gamma   90.00
#
_symmetry.space_group_name_H-M   'P 1'
#
loop_
_entity.id
_entity.type
_entity.pdbx_description
1 polymer ?
#
loop_
_entity_poly.entity_id
_entity_poly.type
_entity_poly.pdbx_seq_one_letter_code
_entity_poly.pdbx_strand_id
1 'polypeptide(L)'
;MCGDPADTCYNPPSHAQRRKDDSKIVTTSPTVLRLASRLTDVGFSDIVKLRNRIMELRDQGATVYQFEGGEPFMPTPESIKEAAKRALDDNQTRYAPSSGIAELRDAIAEKLRKRNRIPAQSKHVIVVNGGMQGLFGAFQSVVDPGDEVLLFSPYWTPIKDLVAHCQARSIFVPTKEARAAGFRETLARYATERTRAIYYNTPQNPSGVVFTLEEAKAVAEFAQEHDVVVIADEAYEDLVYDDDHFSIALLDGMFERTITCFTFSKSYAMTGWRLGYAVAPEPWMTGLRKATLYSSNGVSTPTQWAGLAALGIDTAILAQIRDQYRLRRDLLLSGLNDIGLPCKPPAGAFYAFPDVTRISKDSREAADILLNRAQVATVPGTVFGAEGEGNLRFSFSTSIETIEAGLDSLRRNL
;
A
#
# COMPACT_ATOMS: atom_id res chain seq x y z
N MET A 1 26.89 65.51 7.70
CA MET A 1 28.33 65.22 7.82
C MET A 1 28.51 63.71 7.62
N CYS A 2 29.21 63.38 6.56
CA CYS A 2 30.05 62.25 6.31
C CYS A 2 29.34 60.86 6.42
N GLY A 3 29.39 60.03 5.47
CA GLY A 3 30.12 59.89 4.20
C GLY A 3 29.91 58.47 3.75
N ASP A 4 29.63 58.29 2.49
CA ASP A 4 29.62 57.06 1.73
C ASP A 4 31.06 56.47 1.66
N PRO A 5 31.25 55.17 1.63
CA PRO A 5 32.21 54.66 0.69
C PRO A 5 31.79 53.42 -0.09
N ALA A 6 31.82 53.64 -1.36
CA ALA A 6 32.58 52.90 -2.36
C ALA A 6 32.02 51.59 -2.87
N ASP A 7 31.50 51.73 -4.08
CA ASP A 7 31.57 50.83 -5.22
C ASP A 7 32.85 49.98 -5.25
N THR A 8 32.70 48.68 -5.28
CA THR A 8 33.70 47.78 -5.84
C THR A 8 33.19 47.23 -7.16
N CYS A 9 33.61 47.94 -8.22
CA CYS A 9 33.45 47.48 -9.59
C CYS A 9 34.18 46.11 -9.82
N TYR A 10 33.43 45.13 -10.20
CA TYR A 10 33.96 43.87 -10.75
C TYR A 10 34.43 44.15 -12.18
N ASN A 11 35.74 44.11 -12.43
CA ASN A 11 36.33 44.12 -13.75
C ASN A 11 36.52 42.71 -14.26
N PRO A 12 35.95 42.33 -15.40
CA PRO A 12 36.26 41.05 -16.04
C PRO A 12 37.67 41.11 -16.73
N PRO A 13 38.45 40.03 -16.71
CA PRO A 13 39.75 39.98 -17.35
C PRO A 13 39.64 40.02 -18.87
N SER A 14 40.55 40.83 -19.45
CA SER A 14 40.70 41.11 -20.90
C SER A 14 40.97 39.87 -21.73
N HIS A 15 40.35 39.84 -22.91
CA HIS A 15 40.64 38.95 -23.98
C HIS A 15 42.10 39.12 -24.51
N ALA A 16 42.99 38.16 -24.29
CA ALA A 16 44.10 37.90 -25.22
C ALA A 16 44.70 36.51 -24.96
N GLN A 17 44.87 35.80 -26.06
CA GLN A 17 45.58 34.55 -26.32
C GLN A 17 44.70 33.29 -26.42
N ARG A 18 44.00 33.20 -27.54
CA ARG A 18 43.66 31.91 -28.13
C ARG A 18 44.95 31.33 -28.75
N ARG A 19 45.52 30.31 -28.10
CA ARG A 19 46.38 29.38 -28.79
C ARG A 19 45.49 28.44 -29.61
N LYS A 20 45.78 28.39 -30.93
CA LYS A 20 45.28 27.31 -31.80
C LYS A 20 45.91 26.03 -31.30
N ASP A 21 45.10 25.11 -30.84
CA ASP A 21 45.50 23.71 -30.70
C ASP A 21 44.48 22.83 -31.37
N ASP A 22 45.00 21.84 -32.04
CA ASP A 22 44.35 21.09 -33.10
C ASP A 22 43.08 20.37 -32.68
N SER A 23 42.08 20.51 -33.51
CA SER A 23 40.83 19.80 -33.56
C SER A 23 40.98 18.28 -33.48
N LYS A 24 40.89 17.69 -32.30
CA LYS A 24 40.27 16.37 -32.19
C LYS A 24 38.80 16.58 -32.16
N ILE A 25 38.11 16.40 -33.29
CA ILE A 25 36.66 16.21 -33.35
C ILE A 25 36.40 14.95 -32.51
N VAL A 26 36.01 15.11 -31.24
CA VAL A 26 35.44 14.03 -30.45
C VAL A 26 34.08 13.77 -31.10
N THR A 27 34.02 12.80 -31.99
CA THR A 27 32.78 12.22 -32.47
C THR A 27 32.12 11.56 -31.24
N THR A 28 31.34 12.33 -30.50
CA THR A 28 30.43 11.78 -29.51
C THR A 28 29.41 10.97 -30.26
N SER A 29 29.46 9.64 -30.13
CA SER A 29 28.35 8.78 -30.52
C SER A 29 27.06 9.40 -29.96
N PRO A 30 25.96 9.42 -30.72
CA PRO A 30 24.73 10.04 -30.25
C PRO A 30 24.39 9.44 -28.87
N THR A 31 24.29 10.30 -27.87
CA THR A 31 23.93 9.88 -26.52
C THR A 31 22.52 9.29 -26.57
N VAL A 32 22.41 7.97 -26.52
CA VAL A 32 21.10 7.31 -26.48
C VAL A 32 20.44 7.74 -25.19
N LEU A 33 19.35 8.49 -25.28
CA LEU A 33 18.52 8.85 -24.13
C LEU A 33 18.01 7.58 -23.47
N ARG A 34 18.27 7.41 -22.18
CA ARG A 34 17.90 6.22 -21.42
C ARG A 34 17.23 6.61 -20.10
N LEU A 35 16.35 5.73 -19.64
CA LEU A 35 15.83 5.81 -18.26
C LEU A 35 16.94 5.59 -17.25
N ALA A 36 16.76 6.11 -16.04
CA ALA A 36 17.64 5.77 -14.92
C ALA A 36 17.57 4.26 -14.65
N SER A 37 18.74 3.62 -14.44
CA SER A 37 18.84 2.16 -14.28
C SER A 37 17.93 1.61 -13.17
N ARG A 38 17.76 2.36 -12.09
CA ARG A 38 16.87 1.98 -10.97
C ARG A 38 15.39 1.83 -11.35
N LEU A 39 14.96 2.35 -12.49
CA LEU A 39 13.58 2.23 -12.99
C LEU A 39 13.41 1.08 -13.98
N THR A 40 14.49 0.39 -14.37
CA THR A 40 14.43 -0.71 -15.34
C THR A 40 13.63 -1.90 -14.79
N ASP A 41 13.78 -2.17 -13.49
CA ASP A 41 13.14 -3.30 -12.80
C ASP A 41 11.80 -2.94 -12.18
N VAL A 42 11.38 -1.68 -12.29
CA VAL A 42 10.06 -1.19 -11.82
C VAL A 42 9.04 -1.41 -12.93
N GLY A 43 8.03 -2.24 -12.67
CA GLY A 43 7.00 -2.62 -13.64
C GLY A 43 5.72 -1.79 -13.53
N PHE A 44 4.88 -1.87 -14.58
CA PHE A 44 3.49 -1.44 -14.49
C PHE A 44 2.60 -2.58 -13.98
N SER A 45 1.67 -2.27 -13.09
CA SER A 45 0.74 -3.24 -12.54
C SER A 45 -0.13 -3.90 -13.62
N ASP A 46 -0.21 -5.23 -13.63
CA ASP A 46 -1.12 -5.99 -14.50
C ASP A 46 -2.60 -5.64 -14.28
N ILE A 47 -2.95 -5.13 -13.09
CA ILE A 47 -4.30 -4.64 -12.79
C ILE A 47 -4.68 -3.44 -13.69
N VAL A 48 -3.73 -2.61 -14.08
CA VAL A 48 -3.98 -1.50 -15.02
C VAL A 48 -4.35 -2.04 -16.40
N LYS A 49 -3.65 -3.07 -16.88
CA LYS A 49 -3.95 -3.72 -18.18
C LYS A 49 -5.35 -4.35 -18.16
N LEU A 50 -5.69 -5.02 -17.06
CA LEU A 50 -7.03 -5.60 -16.87
C LEU A 50 -8.12 -4.53 -16.90
N ARG A 51 -7.93 -3.41 -16.20
CA ARG A 51 -8.90 -2.28 -16.23
C ARG A 51 -9.11 -1.74 -17.63
N ASN A 52 -8.05 -1.55 -18.41
CA ASN A 52 -8.17 -1.12 -19.81
C ASN A 52 -8.99 -2.13 -20.63
N ARG A 53 -8.76 -3.43 -20.45
CA ARG A 53 -9.54 -4.48 -21.13
C ARG A 53 -11.02 -4.46 -20.74
N ILE A 54 -11.33 -4.24 -19.46
CA ILE A 54 -12.71 -4.08 -18.98
C ILE A 54 -13.39 -2.87 -19.63
N MET A 55 -12.69 -1.73 -19.72
CA MET A 55 -13.20 -0.53 -20.38
C MET A 55 -13.53 -0.80 -21.85
N GLU A 56 -12.62 -1.44 -22.60
CA GLU A 56 -12.85 -1.84 -24.00
C GLU A 56 -14.12 -2.71 -24.15
N LEU A 57 -14.31 -3.71 -23.27
CA LEU A 57 -15.47 -4.59 -23.31
C LEU A 57 -16.77 -3.82 -23.03
N ARG A 58 -16.76 -2.89 -22.08
CA ARG A 58 -17.92 -2.04 -21.76
C ARG A 58 -18.26 -1.08 -22.90
N ASP A 59 -17.26 -0.50 -23.56
CA ASP A 59 -17.43 0.35 -24.72
C ASP A 59 -18.06 -0.42 -25.92
N GLN A 60 -17.83 -1.74 -25.96
CA GLN A 60 -18.48 -2.66 -26.91
C GLN A 60 -19.89 -3.09 -26.48
N GLY A 61 -20.41 -2.58 -25.36
CA GLY A 61 -21.73 -2.88 -24.85
C GLY A 61 -21.83 -4.13 -23.97
N ALA A 62 -20.70 -4.76 -23.60
CA ALA A 62 -20.71 -5.91 -22.70
C ALA A 62 -21.00 -5.48 -21.25
N THR A 63 -21.83 -6.27 -20.55
CA THR A 63 -21.98 -6.17 -19.10
C THR A 63 -20.81 -6.91 -18.45
N VAL A 64 -19.99 -6.22 -17.64
CA VAL A 64 -18.89 -6.85 -16.90
C VAL A 64 -19.13 -6.71 -15.40
N TYR A 65 -19.21 -7.85 -14.70
CA TYR A 65 -19.29 -7.93 -13.24
C TYR A 65 -17.88 -7.79 -12.65
N GLN A 66 -17.66 -6.66 -11.96
CA GLN A 66 -16.33 -6.24 -11.54
C GLN A 66 -16.00 -6.71 -10.11
N PHE A 67 -15.07 -7.66 -10.01
CA PHE A 67 -14.51 -8.16 -8.74
C PHE A 67 -12.99 -7.94 -8.65
N GLU A 68 -12.40 -7.20 -9.60
CA GLU A 68 -10.96 -6.90 -9.61
C GLU A 68 -10.61 -5.70 -8.76
N GLY A 69 -11.59 -4.87 -8.38
CA GLY A 69 -11.40 -3.57 -7.75
C GLY A 69 -10.79 -3.65 -6.35
N GLY A 70 -10.17 -2.56 -5.94
CA GLY A 70 -9.62 -2.38 -4.59
C GLY A 70 -10.18 -1.15 -3.89
N GLU A 71 -11.39 -0.69 -4.27
CA GLU A 71 -12.04 0.49 -3.71
C GLU A 71 -13.20 0.08 -2.78
N PRO A 72 -13.48 0.87 -1.73
CA PRO A 72 -14.67 0.68 -0.91
C PRO A 72 -15.96 0.75 -1.73
N PHE A 73 -16.94 -0.08 -1.38
CA PHE A 73 -18.25 -0.10 -2.09
C PHE A 73 -19.13 1.13 -1.80
N MET A 74 -18.84 1.86 -0.73
CA MET A 74 -19.61 3.01 -0.28
C MET A 74 -18.93 4.33 -0.63
N PRO A 75 -19.65 5.43 -0.77
CA PRO A 75 -19.06 6.77 -0.90
C PRO A 75 -18.45 7.24 0.41
N THR A 76 -17.52 8.22 0.30
CA THR A 76 -17.00 8.95 1.47
C THR A 76 -18.16 9.52 2.29
N PRO A 77 -18.20 9.32 3.62
CA PRO A 77 -19.22 9.87 4.52
C PRO A 77 -19.38 11.39 4.39
N GLU A 78 -20.63 11.87 4.50
CA GLU A 78 -20.93 13.30 4.27
C GLU A 78 -20.19 14.22 5.23
N SER A 79 -20.08 13.84 6.52
CA SER A 79 -19.34 14.62 7.52
C SER A 79 -17.89 14.94 7.13
N ILE A 80 -17.23 14.01 6.43
CA ILE A 80 -15.86 14.17 5.92
C ILE A 80 -15.85 15.18 4.77
N LYS A 81 -16.78 15.05 3.83
CA LYS A 81 -16.93 15.97 2.69
C LYS A 81 -17.21 17.39 3.14
N GLU A 82 -18.13 17.54 4.10
CA GLU A 82 -18.48 18.85 4.67
C GLU A 82 -17.30 19.49 5.41
N ALA A 83 -16.45 18.71 6.07
CA ALA A 83 -15.24 19.24 6.70
C ALA A 83 -14.25 19.79 5.66
N ALA A 84 -14.10 19.11 4.52
CA ALA A 84 -13.28 19.63 3.43
C ALA A 84 -13.84 20.92 2.82
N LYS A 85 -15.17 20.99 2.59
CA LYS A 85 -15.83 22.20 2.09
C LYS A 85 -15.61 23.37 3.03
N ARG A 86 -15.85 23.17 4.35
CA ARG A 86 -15.57 24.21 5.36
C ARG A 86 -14.09 24.64 5.35
N ALA A 87 -13.15 23.72 5.23
CA ALA A 87 -11.74 24.07 5.17
C ALA A 87 -11.40 24.95 3.95
N LEU A 88 -12.06 24.72 2.81
CA LEU A 88 -11.93 25.58 1.63
C LEU A 88 -12.54 26.96 1.88
N ASP A 89 -13.76 27.04 2.44
CA ASP A 89 -14.45 28.29 2.76
C ASP A 89 -13.67 29.13 3.77
N ASP A 90 -13.02 28.47 4.74
CA ASP A 90 -12.15 29.08 5.76
C ASP A 90 -10.73 29.41 5.25
N ASN A 91 -10.50 29.30 3.93
CA ASN A 91 -9.20 29.56 3.30
C ASN A 91 -8.02 28.73 3.86
N GLN A 92 -8.28 27.50 4.33
CA GLN A 92 -7.26 26.52 4.73
C GLN A 92 -6.57 25.90 3.49
N THR A 93 -6.01 26.77 2.62
CA THR A 93 -5.49 26.40 1.29
C THR A 93 -4.00 26.67 1.13
N ARG A 94 -3.33 27.11 2.20
CA ARG A 94 -1.89 27.40 2.21
C ARG A 94 -1.10 26.16 2.61
N TYR A 95 0.21 26.23 2.44
CA TYR A 95 1.11 25.16 2.90
C TYR A 95 0.92 24.89 4.40
N ALA A 96 0.69 23.62 4.71
CA ALA A 96 0.76 23.10 6.08
C ALA A 96 2.19 22.66 6.40
N PRO A 97 2.53 22.40 7.67
CA PRO A 97 3.77 21.71 8.01
C PRO A 97 3.89 20.39 7.23
N SER A 98 5.08 20.09 6.72
CA SER A 98 5.31 18.91 5.87
C SER A 98 4.99 17.58 6.54
N SER A 99 5.01 17.53 7.88
CA SER A 99 4.57 16.34 8.65
C SER A 99 3.06 16.29 8.90
N GLY A 100 2.30 17.27 8.43
CA GLY A 100 0.86 17.42 8.65
C GLY A 100 0.50 18.45 9.74
N ILE A 101 -0.76 18.91 9.72
CA ILE A 101 -1.29 19.86 10.73
C ILE A 101 -1.24 19.20 12.12
N ALA A 102 -1.03 20.03 13.13
CA ALA A 102 -0.87 19.56 14.51
C ALA A 102 -2.12 18.81 15.01
N GLU A 103 -3.29 19.35 14.73
CA GLU A 103 -4.59 18.82 15.12
C GLU A 103 -4.80 17.40 14.59
N LEU A 104 -4.44 17.13 13.34
CA LEU A 104 -4.57 15.79 12.75
C LEU A 104 -3.54 14.83 13.36
N ARG A 105 -2.30 15.25 13.54
CA ARG A 105 -1.26 14.40 14.15
C ARG A 105 -1.58 14.03 15.60
N ASP A 106 -2.14 14.98 16.36
CA ASP A 106 -2.57 14.76 17.75
C ASP A 106 -3.74 13.78 17.80
N ALA A 107 -4.75 13.95 16.93
CA ALA A 107 -5.89 13.04 16.81
C ALA A 107 -5.45 11.63 16.38
N ILE A 108 -4.52 11.51 15.43
CA ILE A 108 -3.93 10.21 15.04
C ILE A 108 -3.22 9.58 16.24
N ALA A 109 -2.38 10.31 16.95
CA ALA A 109 -1.67 9.79 18.11
C ALA A 109 -2.63 9.33 19.22
N GLU A 110 -3.74 10.06 19.41
CA GLU A 110 -4.80 9.65 20.35
C GLU A 110 -5.49 8.35 19.90
N LYS A 111 -5.88 8.27 18.61
CA LYS A 111 -6.46 7.05 18.00
C LYS A 111 -5.52 5.85 18.19
N LEU A 112 -4.23 6.02 17.92
CA LEU A 112 -3.24 4.96 18.06
C LEU A 112 -3.12 4.45 19.49
N ARG A 113 -3.12 5.35 20.48
CA ARG A 113 -3.09 4.94 21.90
C ARG A 113 -4.38 4.27 22.34
N LYS A 114 -5.56 4.80 21.95
CA LYS A 114 -6.85 4.32 22.44
C LYS A 114 -7.33 3.07 21.70
N ARG A 115 -7.19 3.03 20.40
CA ARG A 115 -7.74 1.94 19.58
C ARG A 115 -6.69 0.88 19.24
N ASN A 116 -5.50 1.30 18.80
CA ASN A 116 -4.42 0.37 18.41
C ASN A 116 -3.52 -0.01 19.61
N ARG A 117 -3.60 0.69 20.74
CA ARG A 117 -2.73 0.54 21.92
C ARG A 117 -1.25 0.86 21.64
N ILE A 118 -0.91 1.37 20.46
CA ILE A 118 0.46 1.75 20.09
C ILE A 118 0.86 3.00 20.92
N PRO A 119 2.04 3.03 21.60
CA PRO A 119 2.43 4.11 22.50
C PRO A 119 2.94 5.35 21.74
N ALA A 120 2.24 5.73 20.67
CA ALA A 120 2.63 6.84 19.81
C ALA A 120 2.27 8.19 20.41
N GLN A 121 3.14 9.17 20.16
CA GLN A 121 2.93 10.59 20.40
C GLN A 121 2.85 11.31 19.06
N SER A 122 2.35 12.55 19.02
CA SER A 122 2.25 13.38 17.81
C SER A 122 3.59 13.51 17.05
N LYS A 123 4.71 13.55 17.76
CA LYS A 123 6.05 13.58 17.16
C LYS A 123 6.43 12.30 16.37
N HIS A 124 5.78 11.18 16.67
CA HIS A 124 5.96 9.89 16.01
C HIS A 124 5.03 9.70 14.80
N VAL A 125 4.27 10.73 14.42
CA VAL A 125 3.29 10.68 13.34
C VAL A 125 3.71 11.60 12.21
N ILE A 126 3.62 11.09 10.97
CA ILE A 126 3.70 11.87 9.75
C ILE A 126 2.49 11.59 8.86
N VAL A 127 1.83 12.65 8.42
CA VAL A 127 0.71 12.58 7.47
C VAL A 127 1.28 12.49 6.06
N VAL A 128 0.73 11.58 5.25
CA VAL A 128 1.26 11.23 3.91
C VAL A 128 0.15 11.15 2.87
N ASN A 129 0.52 11.24 1.58
CA ASN A 129 -0.42 11.13 0.46
C ASN A 129 -0.86 9.68 0.21
N GLY A 130 -1.69 9.16 1.12
CA GLY A 130 -2.13 7.77 1.18
C GLY A 130 -1.05 6.82 1.68
N GLY A 131 -1.43 5.58 2.02
CA GLY A 131 -0.51 4.56 2.52
C GLY A 131 0.68 4.30 1.60
N MET A 132 0.49 4.44 0.28
CA MET A 132 1.56 4.25 -0.71
C MET A 132 2.76 5.18 -0.46
N GLN A 133 2.55 6.47 -0.18
CA GLN A 133 3.66 7.38 0.13
C GLN A 133 4.29 7.03 1.48
N GLY A 134 3.51 6.58 2.45
CA GLY A 134 4.03 6.09 3.74
C GLY A 134 4.98 4.91 3.55
N LEU A 135 4.56 3.91 2.79
CA LEU A 135 5.38 2.74 2.45
C LEU A 135 6.61 3.13 1.63
N PHE A 136 6.45 3.97 0.59
CA PHE A 136 7.59 4.50 -0.17
C PHE A 136 8.61 5.16 0.76
N GLY A 137 8.15 6.06 1.65
CA GLY A 137 9.01 6.74 2.62
C GLY A 137 9.67 5.77 3.61
N ALA A 138 8.96 4.72 4.04
CA ALA A 138 9.48 3.69 4.93
C ALA A 138 10.64 2.93 4.26
N PHE A 139 10.43 2.43 3.03
CA PHE A 139 11.51 1.75 2.29
C PHE A 139 12.71 2.66 2.03
N GLN A 140 12.50 3.91 1.60
CA GLN A 140 13.57 4.89 1.40
C GLN A 140 14.33 5.25 2.69
N SER A 141 13.73 5.01 3.85
CA SER A 141 14.34 5.31 5.16
C SER A 141 15.16 4.15 5.74
N VAL A 142 14.90 2.93 5.27
CA VAL A 142 15.43 1.70 5.88
C VAL A 142 16.38 0.97 4.95
N VAL A 143 16.14 1.00 3.63
CA VAL A 143 16.71 0.06 2.66
C VAL A 143 17.69 0.78 1.75
N ASP A 144 18.91 0.27 1.69
CA ASP A 144 19.97 0.72 0.79
C ASP A 144 20.11 -0.19 -0.45
N PRO A 145 20.79 0.27 -1.51
CA PRO A 145 21.08 -0.57 -2.67
C PRO A 145 21.83 -1.86 -2.31
N GLY A 146 21.28 -3.00 -2.74
CA GLY A 146 21.83 -4.32 -2.50
C GLY A 146 21.31 -5.02 -1.24
N ASP A 147 20.54 -4.32 -0.40
CA ASP A 147 19.84 -4.92 0.73
C ASP A 147 18.76 -5.90 0.29
N GLU A 148 18.29 -6.73 1.21
CA GLU A 148 17.22 -7.68 1.01
C GLU A 148 16.03 -7.38 1.93
N VAL A 149 14.82 -7.53 1.36
CA VAL A 149 13.56 -7.36 2.08
C VAL A 149 12.77 -8.65 2.00
N LEU A 150 12.39 -9.21 3.15
CA LEU A 150 11.54 -10.39 3.23
C LEU A 150 10.07 -9.98 3.02
N LEU A 151 9.41 -10.63 2.06
CA LEU A 151 8.01 -10.38 1.69
C LEU A 151 7.21 -11.68 1.86
N PHE A 152 6.21 -11.70 2.72
CA PHE A 152 5.28 -12.85 2.81
C PHE A 152 4.45 -12.96 1.53
N SER A 153 4.55 -14.10 0.84
CA SER A 153 3.86 -14.39 -0.41
C SER A 153 2.63 -15.30 -0.16
N PRO A 154 1.48 -15.05 -0.84
CA PRO A 154 1.23 -14.00 -1.81
C PRO A 154 1.28 -12.61 -1.17
N TYR A 155 1.63 -11.56 -1.97
CA TYR A 155 1.86 -10.21 -1.48
C TYR A 155 1.12 -9.15 -2.31
N TRP A 156 0.91 -7.97 -1.75
CA TRP A 156 0.38 -6.83 -2.51
C TRP A 156 1.40 -6.33 -3.53
N THR A 157 1.02 -6.36 -4.83
CA THR A 157 1.93 -6.25 -5.98
C THR A 157 2.86 -5.04 -5.98
N PRO A 158 2.43 -3.80 -5.60
CA PRO A 158 3.32 -2.65 -5.65
C PRO A 158 4.55 -2.75 -4.75
N ILE A 159 4.54 -3.66 -3.75
CA ILE A 159 5.59 -3.68 -2.74
C ILE A 159 6.95 -4.12 -3.31
N LYS A 160 6.96 -5.10 -4.24
CA LYS A 160 8.19 -5.52 -4.90
C LYS A 160 8.82 -4.39 -5.72
N ASP A 161 7.96 -3.53 -6.32
CA ASP A 161 8.41 -2.40 -7.13
C ASP A 161 8.95 -1.27 -6.23
N LEU A 162 8.40 -1.09 -5.00
CA LEU A 162 8.99 -0.19 -4.00
C LEU A 162 10.37 -0.66 -3.54
N VAL A 163 10.56 -1.96 -3.35
CA VAL A 163 11.88 -2.55 -3.03
C VAL A 163 12.84 -2.36 -4.20
N ALA A 164 12.42 -2.65 -5.42
CA ALA A 164 13.22 -2.44 -6.63
C ALA A 164 13.61 -0.96 -6.82
N HIS A 165 12.71 -0.02 -6.47
CA HIS A 165 13.00 1.42 -6.51
C HIS A 165 14.14 1.82 -5.56
N CYS A 166 14.36 1.07 -4.46
CA CYS A 166 15.51 1.21 -3.58
C CYS A 166 16.78 0.50 -4.12
N GLN A 167 16.71 -0.12 -5.30
CA GLN A 167 17.79 -0.98 -5.85
C GLN A 167 18.11 -2.17 -4.93
N ALA A 168 17.13 -2.63 -4.17
CA ALA A 168 17.19 -3.75 -3.26
C ALA A 168 16.50 -4.99 -3.83
N ARG A 169 16.61 -6.12 -3.14
CA ARG A 169 16.08 -7.41 -3.57
C ARG A 169 14.90 -7.84 -2.70
N SER A 170 13.82 -8.24 -3.36
CA SER A 170 12.69 -8.91 -2.69
C SER A 170 12.99 -10.39 -2.52
N ILE A 171 12.89 -10.88 -1.30
CA ILE A 171 12.99 -12.29 -0.95
C ILE A 171 11.61 -12.77 -0.55
N PHE A 172 11.01 -13.63 -1.35
CA PHE A 172 9.64 -14.09 -1.15
C PHE A 172 9.61 -15.26 -0.18
N VAL A 173 8.85 -15.10 0.91
CA VAL A 173 8.67 -16.10 1.97
C VAL A 173 7.24 -16.67 1.84
N PRO A 174 7.06 -17.94 1.45
CA PRO A 174 5.73 -18.51 1.32
C PRO A 174 5.00 -18.56 2.66
N THR A 175 3.88 -17.83 2.78
CA THR A 175 3.08 -17.78 4.01
C THR A 175 2.57 -19.18 4.42
N LYS A 176 2.25 -20.04 3.43
CA LYS A 176 1.82 -21.41 3.67
C LYS A 176 2.94 -22.25 4.31
N GLU A 177 4.18 -22.07 3.86
CA GLU A 177 5.35 -22.73 4.43
C GLU A 177 5.60 -22.24 5.86
N ALA A 178 5.57 -20.91 6.07
CA ALA A 178 5.76 -20.33 7.39
C ALA A 178 4.70 -20.81 8.41
N ARG A 179 3.46 -21.01 7.99
CA ARG A 179 2.41 -21.62 8.84
C ARG A 179 2.62 -23.08 9.13
N ALA A 180 3.21 -23.82 8.21
CA ALA A 180 3.46 -25.25 8.37
C ALA A 180 4.71 -25.56 9.22
N ALA A 181 5.77 -24.74 9.07
CA ALA A 181 7.10 -25.01 9.65
C ALA A 181 7.49 -24.03 10.77
N GLY A 182 6.67 -23.03 11.07
CA GLY A 182 6.98 -21.92 11.98
C GLY A 182 7.51 -20.69 11.25
N PHE A 183 7.05 -19.51 11.68
CA PHE A 183 7.43 -18.24 11.05
C PHE A 183 8.89 -17.90 11.30
N ARG A 184 9.36 -18.04 12.53
CA ARG A 184 10.75 -17.73 12.91
C ARG A 184 11.74 -18.61 12.15
N GLU A 185 11.53 -19.93 12.14
CA GLU A 185 12.36 -20.90 11.45
C GLU A 185 12.34 -20.69 9.94
N THR A 186 11.19 -20.35 9.38
CA THR A 186 11.07 -20.07 7.95
C THR A 186 11.80 -18.79 7.59
N LEU A 187 11.59 -17.71 8.32
CA LEU A 187 12.30 -16.45 8.09
C LEU A 187 13.83 -16.65 8.15
N ALA A 188 14.32 -17.41 9.13
CA ALA A 188 15.76 -17.69 9.27
C ALA A 188 16.34 -18.45 8.05
N ARG A 189 15.55 -19.28 7.36
CA ARG A 189 15.99 -19.97 6.14
C ARG A 189 16.11 -19.06 4.93
N TYR A 190 15.28 -18.03 4.86
CA TYR A 190 15.24 -17.06 3.75
C TYR A 190 16.14 -15.84 3.98
N ALA A 191 16.51 -15.57 5.24
CA ALA A 191 17.33 -14.43 5.60
C ALA A 191 18.82 -14.64 5.26
N THR A 192 19.49 -13.54 4.97
CA THR A 192 20.96 -13.48 4.81
C THR A 192 21.51 -12.30 5.63
N GLU A 193 22.82 -12.12 5.62
CA GLU A 193 23.47 -10.94 6.23
C GLU A 193 23.03 -9.61 5.60
N ARG A 194 22.41 -9.63 4.41
CA ARG A 194 21.86 -8.46 3.73
C ARG A 194 20.39 -8.21 4.04
N THR A 195 19.75 -9.07 4.80
CA THR A 195 18.36 -8.87 5.18
C THR A 195 18.23 -7.64 6.08
N ARG A 196 17.49 -6.62 5.59
CA ARG A 196 17.36 -5.34 6.26
C ARG A 196 15.96 -5.09 6.80
N ALA A 197 14.93 -5.57 6.09
CA ALA A 197 13.55 -5.34 6.48
C ALA A 197 12.65 -6.55 6.22
N ILE A 198 11.54 -6.61 6.96
CA ILE A 198 10.38 -7.47 6.69
C ILE A 198 9.20 -6.57 6.35
N TYR A 199 8.54 -6.81 5.22
CA TYR A 199 7.24 -6.22 4.95
C TYR A 199 6.14 -7.11 5.54
N TYR A 200 5.37 -6.53 6.45
CA TYR A 200 4.35 -7.22 7.23
C TYR A 200 2.98 -6.59 6.96
N ASN A 201 2.18 -7.22 6.09
CA ASN A 201 0.86 -6.73 5.69
C ASN A 201 -0.26 -7.53 6.38
N THR A 202 -1.01 -6.87 7.26
CA THR A 202 -2.12 -7.48 7.99
C THR A 202 -3.23 -6.46 8.29
N PRO A 203 -4.50 -6.76 7.92
CA PRO A 203 -4.99 -7.86 7.05
C PRO A 203 -4.40 -7.82 5.65
N GLN A 204 -4.13 -8.98 5.08
CA GLN A 204 -3.34 -9.12 3.85
C GLN A 204 -4.19 -8.94 2.57
N ASN A 205 -3.64 -8.24 1.61
CA ASN A 205 -4.06 -8.27 0.21
C ASN A 205 -3.06 -9.18 -0.55
N PRO A 206 -3.48 -10.28 -1.24
CA PRO A 206 -4.83 -10.57 -1.75
C PRO A 206 -5.66 -11.54 -0.89
N SER A 207 -5.07 -12.22 0.10
CA SER A 207 -5.65 -13.43 0.70
C SER A 207 -6.70 -13.16 1.78
N GLY A 208 -6.77 -11.92 2.31
CA GLY A 208 -7.59 -11.57 3.47
C GLY A 208 -7.15 -12.23 4.77
N VAL A 209 -5.94 -12.79 4.80
CA VAL A 209 -5.35 -13.37 6.00
C VAL A 209 -5.07 -12.27 7.02
N VAL A 210 -5.37 -12.55 8.28
CA VAL A 210 -4.93 -11.79 9.45
C VAL A 210 -3.90 -12.65 10.17
N PHE A 211 -2.75 -12.07 10.51
CA PHE A 211 -1.74 -12.77 11.29
C PHE A 211 -2.19 -12.89 12.76
N THR A 212 -2.04 -14.08 13.34
CA THR A 212 -2.35 -14.32 14.76
C THR A 212 -1.31 -13.67 15.67
N LEU A 213 -1.63 -13.56 16.96
CA LEU A 213 -0.67 -13.05 17.94
C LEU A 213 0.59 -13.91 18.02
N GLU A 214 0.47 -15.24 17.90
CA GLU A 214 1.58 -16.18 17.92
C GLU A 214 2.45 -16.03 16.67
N GLU A 215 1.84 -15.86 15.49
CA GLU A 215 2.55 -15.59 14.24
C GLU A 215 3.29 -14.24 14.32
N ALA A 216 2.64 -13.20 14.87
CA ALA A 216 3.27 -11.89 15.08
C ALA A 216 4.45 -11.95 16.07
N LYS A 217 4.33 -12.72 17.17
CA LYS A 217 5.43 -12.93 18.12
C LYS A 217 6.63 -13.61 17.45
N ALA A 218 6.40 -14.65 16.65
CA ALA A 218 7.48 -15.35 15.95
C ALA A 218 8.20 -14.43 14.95
N VAL A 219 7.47 -13.53 14.25
CA VAL A 219 8.07 -12.50 13.40
C VAL A 219 8.85 -11.47 14.22
N ALA A 220 8.33 -11.07 15.38
CA ALA A 220 8.98 -10.11 16.27
C ALA A 220 10.28 -10.67 16.86
N GLU A 221 10.27 -11.91 17.34
CA GLU A 221 11.46 -12.61 17.85
C GLU A 221 12.54 -12.67 16.78
N PHE A 222 12.19 -13.08 15.56
CA PHE A 222 13.13 -13.08 14.45
C PHE A 222 13.69 -11.69 14.17
N ALA A 223 12.84 -10.66 14.12
CA ALA A 223 13.26 -9.29 13.84
C ALA A 223 14.19 -8.72 14.90
N GLN A 224 13.99 -9.10 16.17
CA GLN A 224 14.85 -8.70 17.29
C GLN A 224 16.22 -9.43 17.27
N GLU A 225 16.21 -10.73 16.99
CA GLU A 225 17.43 -11.56 16.94
C GLU A 225 18.38 -11.17 15.81
N HIS A 226 17.80 -10.77 14.68
CA HIS A 226 18.54 -10.45 13.45
C HIS A 226 18.71 -8.96 13.19
N ASP A 227 18.28 -8.09 14.12
CA ASP A 227 18.28 -6.62 14.00
C ASP A 227 17.61 -6.11 12.70
N VAL A 228 16.48 -6.70 12.35
CA VAL A 228 15.71 -6.40 11.15
C VAL A 228 14.57 -5.43 11.47
N VAL A 229 14.30 -4.48 10.59
CA VAL A 229 13.18 -3.51 10.71
C VAL A 229 11.90 -4.13 10.17
N VAL A 230 10.77 -3.90 10.83
CA VAL A 230 9.46 -4.28 10.33
C VAL A 230 8.78 -3.07 9.69
N ILE A 231 8.41 -3.18 8.41
CA ILE A 231 7.55 -2.22 7.72
C ILE A 231 6.16 -2.83 7.70
N ALA A 232 5.31 -2.38 8.64
CA ALA A 232 3.96 -2.89 8.81
C ALA A 232 2.97 -2.09 7.98
N ASP A 233 2.20 -2.78 7.14
CA ASP A 233 1.11 -2.22 6.34
C ASP A 233 -0.22 -2.67 6.94
N GLU A 234 -0.88 -1.78 7.65
CA GLU A 234 -2.14 -2.00 8.35
C GLU A 234 -3.32 -1.28 7.67
N ALA A 235 -3.30 -1.24 6.33
CA ALA A 235 -4.30 -0.53 5.53
C ALA A 235 -5.75 -1.00 5.77
N TYR A 236 -5.95 -2.20 6.27
CA TYR A 236 -7.27 -2.82 6.52
C TYR A 236 -7.56 -3.04 8.01
N GLU A 237 -6.91 -2.31 8.92
CA GLU A 237 -7.01 -2.50 10.38
C GLU A 237 -8.46 -2.55 10.93
N ASP A 238 -9.39 -1.78 10.35
CA ASP A 238 -10.81 -1.74 10.75
C ASP A 238 -11.67 -2.81 10.07
N LEU A 239 -11.11 -3.58 9.14
CA LEU A 239 -11.81 -4.61 8.38
C LEU A 239 -11.29 -6.01 8.78
N VAL A 240 -11.50 -6.35 10.03
CA VAL A 240 -11.27 -7.69 10.61
C VAL A 240 -12.62 -8.21 11.10
N TYR A 241 -12.98 -9.44 10.74
CA TYR A 241 -14.36 -9.91 10.85
C TYR A 241 -14.63 -10.76 12.11
N ASP A 242 -13.75 -11.69 12.39
CA ASP A 242 -14.00 -12.75 13.39
C ASP A 242 -13.04 -12.66 14.58
N ASP A 243 -11.99 -11.81 14.48
CA ASP A 243 -10.99 -11.53 15.51
C ASP A 243 -10.76 -10.03 15.67
N ASP A 244 -9.94 -9.63 16.63
CA ASP A 244 -9.46 -8.27 16.76
C ASP A 244 -8.18 -8.08 15.95
N HIS A 245 -8.02 -6.88 15.35
CA HIS A 245 -6.76 -6.49 14.73
C HIS A 245 -5.68 -6.30 15.80
N PHE A 246 -4.50 -6.83 15.52
CA PHE A 246 -3.33 -6.71 16.38
C PHE A 246 -2.16 -6.10 15.59
N SER A 247 -1.61 -4.99 16.08
CA SER A 247 -0.40 -4.40 15.51
C SER A 247 0.85 -5.04 16.10
N ILE A 248 1.79 -5.43 15.24
CA ILE A 248 3.08 -5.98 15.69
C ILE A 248 3.89 -4.96 16.51
N ALA A 249 3.64 -3.65 16.31
CA ALA A 249 4.26 -2.57 17.08
C ALA A 249 3.89 -2.56 18.57
N LEU A 250 2.90 -3.39 18.99
CA LEU A 250 2.51 -3.55 20.38
C LEU A 250 3.41 -4.50 21.18
N LEU A 251 4.12 -5.38 20.50
CA LEU A 251 5.01 -6.34 21.16
C LEU A 251 6.21 -5.63 21.77
N ASP A 252 6.70 -6.16 22.86
CA ASP A 252 7.84 -5.60 23.60
C ASP A 252 9.06 -5.41 22.67
N GLY A 253 9.64 -4.20 22.66
CA GLY A 253 10.77 -3.83 21.82
C GLY A 253 10.46 -3.67 20.32
N MET A 254 9.19 -3.84 19.91
CA MET A 254 8.82 -3.74 18.48
C MET A 254 8.44 -2.34 18.04
N PHE A 255 7.98 -1.46 18.92
CA PHE A 255 7.73 -0.06 18.55
C PHE A 255 9.00 0.60 18.02
N GLU A 256 10.16 0.33 18.63
CA GLU A 256 11.46 0.91 18.30
C GLU A 256 12.00 0.46 16.94
N ARG A 257 11.52 -0.69 16.43
CA ARG A 257 11.96 -1.27 15.14
C ARG A 257 10.87 -1.43 14.11
N THR A 258 9.71 -0.78 14.32
CA THR A 258 8.59 -0.87 13.39
C THR A 258 8.25 0.50 12.82
N ILE A 259 8.07 0.56 11.50
CA ILE A 259 7.40 1.65 10.79
C ILE A 259 6.03 1.14 10.41
N THR A 260 4.97 1.67 11.03
CA THR A 260 3.60 1.25 10.73
C THR A 260 2.93 2.26 9.80
N CYS A 261 2.39 1.79 8.67
CA CYS A 261 1.71 2.58 7.67
C CYS A 261 0.21 2.31 7.69
N PHE A 262 -0.57 3.38 7.73
CA PHE A 262 -2.03 3.38 7.74
C PHE A 262 -2.59 4.23 6.60
N THR A 263 -3.85 4.00 6.26
CA THR A 263 -4.53 4.79 5.23
C THR A 263 -5.98 5.09 5.61
N PHE A 264 -6.47 6.26 5.22
CA PHE A 264 -7.91 6.59 5.29
C PHE A 264 -8.70 5.98 4.14
N SER A 265 -8.02 5.42 3.14
CA SER A 265 -8.62 4.94 1.89
C SER A 265 -9.70 3.88 2.10
N LYS A 266 -9.51 2.97 3.09
CA LYS A 266 -10.33 1.76 3.22
C LYS A 266 -11.44 1.94 4.24
N SER A 267 -11.11 2.25 5.48
CA SER A 267 -12.06 2.43 6.57
C SER A 267 -13.04 3.58 6.36
N TYR A 268 -12.58 4.65 5.70
CA TYR A 268 -13.35 5.89 5.53
C TYR A 268 -13.76 6.17 4.08
N ALA A 269 -13.56 5.21 3.18
CA ALA A 269 -13.85 5.36 1.74
C ALA A 269 -13.22 6.62 1.13
N MET A 270 -11.93 6.85 1.41
CA MET A 270 -11.19 8.03 1.00
C MET A 270 -10.08 7.72 -0.02
N THR A 271 -10.31 6.82 -0.96
CA THR A 271 -9.28 6.39 -1.93
C THR A 271 -8.76 7.56 -2.78
N GLY A 272 -9.66 8.38 -3.33
CA GLY A 272 -9.34 9.54 -4.16
C GLY A 272 -8.78 10.75 -3.39
N TRP A 273 -8.97 10.80 -2.07
CA TRP A 273 -8.48 11.89 -1.21
C TRP A 273 -6.98 11.84 -0.99
N ARG A 274 -6.35 10.70 -1.22
CA ARG A 274 -4.93 10.50 -1.05
C ARG A 274 -4.45 10.88 0.35
N LEU A 275 -5.03 10.29 1.39
CA LEU A 275 -4.68 10.53 2.79
C LEU A 275 -4.29 9.25 3.51
N GLY A 276 -3.21 9.31 4.27
CA GLY A 276 -2.71 8.26 5.14
C GLY A 276 -1.73 8.83 6.17
N TYR A 277 -1.16 7.98 6.98
CA TYR A 277 -0.12 8.36 7.91
C TYR A 277 0.83 7.20 8.17
N ALA A 278 2.08 7.54 8.53
CA ALA A 278 3.05 6.58 9.01
C ALA A 278 3.44 6.92 10.46
N VAL A 279 3.75 5.90 11.22
CA VAL A 279 4.08 5.97 12.65
C VAL A 279 5.40 5.27 12.89
N ALA A 280 6.35 5.98 13.47
CA ALA A 280 7.64 5.43 13.85
C ALA A 280 8.32 6.32 14.91
N PRO A 281 9.18 5.76 15.76
CA PRO A 281 10.11 6.55 16.58
C PRO A 281 11.30 7.03 15.74
N GLU A 282 12.20 7.82 16.36
CA GLU A 282 13.53 8.08 15.78
C GLU A 282 14.39 6.80 15.81
N PRO A 283 15.29 6.57 14.83
CA PRO A 283 15.65 7.51 13.75
C PRO A 283 14.72 7.46 12.52
N TRP A 284 13.79 6.51 12.46
CA TRP A 284 12.93 6.24 11.29
C TRP A 284 12.06 7.45 10.91
N MET A 285 11.56 8.18 11.93
CA MET A 285 10.75 9.38 11.67
C MET A 285 11.56 10.47 10.94
N THR A 286 12.82 10.61 11.25
CA THR A 286 13.70 11.54 10.51
C THR A 286 13.87 11.11 9.05
N GLY A 287 14.05 9.81 8.78
CA GLY A 287 14.09 9.26 7.43
C GLY A 287 12.80 9.50 6.66
N LEU A 288 11.65 9.17 7.26
CA LEU A 288 10.32 9.40 6.70
C LEU A 288 10.10 10.87 6.31
N ARG A 289 10.44 11.81 7.22
CA ARG A 289 10.33 13.24 6.95
C ARG A 289 11.14 13.68 5.75
N LYS A 290 12.39 13.20 5.61
CA LYS A 290 13.24 13.52 4.47
C LYS A 290 12.66 12.96 3.16
N ALA A 291 12.27 11.68 3.15
CA ALA A 291 11.73 11.03 1.97
C ALA A 291 10.40 11.67 1.49
N THR A 292 9.49 11.99 2.43
CA THR A 292 8.18 12.58 2.10
C THR A 292 8.29 14.05 1.72
N LEU A 293 9.18 14.82 2.36
CA LEU A 293 9.39 16.23 2.04
C LEU A 293 9.75 16.41 0.56
N TYR A 294 10.69 15.63 0.05
CA TYR A 294 11.18 15.78 -1.32
C TYR A 294 10.33 15.04 -2.37
N SER A 295 9.36 14.23 -1.95
CA SER A 295 8.41 13.59 -2.87
C SER A 295 7.16 14.44 -3.13
N SER A 296 6.65 15.21 -2.13
CA SER A 296 5.41 15.97 -2.28
C SER A 296 5.29 17.22 -1.42
N ASN A 297 6.27 17.52 -0.55
CA ASN A 297 6.26 18.66 0.38
C ASN A 297 5.04 18.72 1.34
N GLY A 298 4.32 17.62 1.51
CA GLY A 298 3.16 17.51 2.40
C GLY A 298 1.86 17.13 1.70
N VAL A 299 0.80 17.03 2.47
CA VAL A 299 -0.55 16.67 2.03
C VAL A 299 -1.41 17.92 1.92
N SER A 300 -2.34 17.93 0.96
CA SER A 300 -3.35 18.99 0.79
C SER A 300 -3.99 19.35 2.13
N THR A 301 -3.96 20.65 2.49
CA THR A 301 -4.48 21.13 3.78
C THR A 301 -5.97 20.86 3.96
N PRO A 302 -6.87 21.11 2.96
CA PRO A 302 -8.28 20.76 3.08
C PRO A 302 -8.50 19.25 3.28
N THR A 303 -7.68 18.40 2.64
CA THR A 303 -7.73 16.94 2.84
C THR A 303 -7.37 16.55 4.27
N GLN A 304 -6.44 17.23 4.92
CA GLN A 304 -6.08 16.95 6.31
C GLN A 304 -7.22 17.29 7.28
N TRP A 305 -7.96 18.36 7.07
CA TRP A 305 -9.15 18.70 7.84
C TRP A 305 -10.27 17.68 7.64
N ALA A 306 -10.43 17.17 6.42
CA ALA A 306 -11.32 16.03 6.17
C ALA A 306 -10.89 14.78 6.94
N GLY A 307 -9.59 14.51 7.01
CA GLY A 307 -9.02 13.40 7.79
C GLY A 307 -9.27 13.54 9.30
N LEU A 308 -9.18 14.76 9.83
CA LEU A 308 -9.51 15.04 11.22
C LEU A 308 -10.99 14.71 11.51
N ALA A 309 -11.90 15.11 10.62
CA ALA A 309 -13.31 14.75 10.73
C ALA A 309 -13.56 13.23 10.61
N ALA A 310 -12.79 12.54 9.77
CA ALA A 310 -12.87 11.08 9.64
C ALA A 310 -12.54 10.37 10.96
N LEU A 311 -11.51 10.81 11.68
CA LEU A 311 -11.15 10.25 13.00
C LEU A 311 -12.21 10.53 14.07
N GLY A 312 -13.04 11.54 13.88
CA GLY A 312 -14.18 11.86 14.75
C GLY A 312 -15.45 11.04 14.47
N ILE A 313 -15.45 10.16 13.47
CA ILE A 313 -16.60 9.29 13.19
C ILE A 313 -16.75 8.28 14.34
N ASP A 314 -18.01 8.08 14.77
CA ASP A 314 -18.35 7.08 15.79
C ASP A 314 -17.86 5.68 15.36
N THR A 315 -17.20 4.99 16.26
CA THR A 315 -16.75 3.61 16.04
C THR A 315 -17.89 2.64 15.75
N ALA A 316 -19.12 2.93 16.19
CA ALA A 316 -20.31 2.17 15.84
C ALA A 316 -20.60 2.21 14.34
N ILE A 317 -20.32 3.34 13.65
CA ILE A 317 -20.45 3.44 12.18
C ILE A 317 -19.41 2.56 11.50
N LEU A 318 -18.15 2.56 11.99
CA LEU A 318 -17.12 1.67 11.44
C LEU A 318 -17.48 0.19 11.64
N ALA A 319 -18.08 -0.16 12.77
CA ALA A 319 -18.58 -1.51 13.01
C ALA A 319 -19.71 -1.88 12.03
N GLN A 320 -20.66 -0.98 11.77
CA GLN A 320 -21.71 -1.20 10.76
C GLN A 320 -21.13 -1.40 9.35
N ILE A 321 -20.11 -0.61 8.98
CA ILE A 321 -19.41 -0.76 7.70
C ILE A 321 -18.75 -2.14 7.62
N ARG A 322 -18.05 -2.56 8.67
CA ARG A 322 -17.45 -3.90 8.74
C ARG A 322 -18.48 -5.01 8.61
N ASP A 323 -19.64 -4.88 9.26
CA ASP A 323 -20.71 -5.87 9.16
C ASP A 323 -21.32 -5.95 7.76
N GLN A 324 -21.38 -4.82 7.05
CA GLN A 324 -21.78 -4.79 5.63
C GLN A 324 -20.75 -5.51 4.73
N TYR A 325 -19.46 -5.42 5.04
CA TYR A 325 -18.45 -6.21 4.34
C TYR A 325 -18.54 -7.70 4.69
N ARG A 326 -18.80 -8.04 5.96
CA ARG A 326 -19.00 -9.44 6.38
C ARG A 326 -20.16 -10.08 5.62
N LEU A 327 -21.30 -9.39 5.49
CA LEU A 327 -22.44 -9.88 4.71
C LEU A 327 -22.06 -10.17 3.25
N ARG A 328 -21.33 -9.26 2.61
CA ARG A 328 -20.86 -9.44 1.22
C ARG A 328 -19.85 -10.56 1.08
N ARG A 329 -18.94 -10.70 2.05
CA ARG A 329 -18.01 -11.82 2.14
C ARG A 329 -18.76 -13.15 2.15
N ASP A 330 -19.68 -13.30 3.07
CA ASP A 330 -20.40 -14.55 3.30
C ASP A 330 -21.25 -14.92 2.10
N LEU A 331 -21.91 -13.96 1.47
CA LEU A 331 -22.67 -14.15 0.22
C LEU A 331 -21.77 -14.63 -0.92
N LEU A 332 -20.64 -13.94 -1.16
CA LEU A 332 -19.70 -14.33 -2.21
C LEU A 332 -19.13 -15.72 -1.97
N LEU A 333 -18.70 -16.02 -0.74
CA LEU A 333 -18.10 -17.31 -0.39
C LEU A 333 -19.08 -18.47 -0.55
N SER A 334 -20.33 -18.31 -0.08
CA SER A 334 -21.36 -19.30 -0.27
C SER A 334 -21.55 -19.63 -1.76
N GLY A 335 -21.71 -18.58 -2.59
CA GLY A 335 -21.90 -18.78 -4.02
C GLY A 335 -20.68 -19.39 -4.73
N LEU A 336 -19.46 -19.00 -4.37
CA LEU A 336 -18.24 -19.59 -4.93
C LEU A 336 -18.10 -21.07 -4.56
N ASN A 337 -18.37 -21.43 -3.30
CA ASN A 337 -18.33 -22.83 -2.85
C ASN A 337 -19.39 -23.69 -3.57
N ASP A 338 -20.62 -23.15 -3.75
CA ASP A 338 -21.73 -23.85 -4.45
C ASP A 338 -21.37 -24.18 -5.90
N ILE A 339 -20.59 -23.34 -6.58
CA ILE A 339 -20.11 -23.56 -7.93
C ILE A 339 -18.77 -24.32 -7.99
N GLY A 340 -18.29 -24.82 -6.85
CA GLY A 340 -17.07 -25.63 -6.74
C GLY A 340 -15.77 -24.85 -6.90
N LEU A 341 -15.74 -23.59 -6.48
CA LEU A 341 -14.57 -22.75 -6.35
C LEU A 341 -14.28 -22.52 -4.85
N PRO A 342 -13.66 -23.51 -4.17
CA PRO A 342 -13.52 -23.48 -2.72
C PRO A 342 -12.66 -22.31 -2.27
N CYS A 343 -13.15 -21.57 -1.26
CA CYS A 343 -12.46 -20.44 -0.68
C CYS A 343 -12.47 -20.53 0.84
N LYS A 344 -11.30 -20.45 1.46
CA LYS A 344 -11.23 -20.24 2.91
C LYS A 344 -11.77 -18.86 3.26
N PRO A 345 -12.59 -18.72 4.30
CA PRO A 345 -13.07 -17.43 4.72
C PRO A 345 -11.91 -16.47 5.03
N PRO A 346 -11.82 -15.32 4.35
CA PRO A 346 -10.86 -14.29 4.73
C PRO A 346 -11.23 -13.71 6.09
N ALA A 347 -10.25 -13.62 6.99
CA ALA A 347 -10.45 -13.06 8.32
C ALA A 347 -10.48 -11.51 8.29
N GLY A 348 -9.97 -10.89 7.22
CA GLY A 348 -9.95 -9.43 7.09
C GLY A 348 -9.86 -8.96 5.63
N ALA A 349 -9.70 -7.64 5.45
CA ALA A 349 -9.74 -6.93 4.18
C ALA A 349 -11.10 -7.11 3.47
N PHE A 350 -11.16 -6.95 2.16
CA PHE A 350 -12.39 -7.19 1.38
C PHE A 350 -12.12 -8.04 0.12
N TYR A 351 -11.24 -9.04 0.27
CA TYR A 351 -10.86 -9.95 -0.80
C TYR A 351 -11.09 -11.40 -0.41
N ALA A 352 -11.62 -12.19 -1.36
CA ALA A 352 -11.64 -13.64 -1.35
C ALA A 352 -10.59 -14.17 -2.34
N PHE A 353 -9.98 -15.32 -2.03
CA PHE A 353 -8.90 -15.90 -2.82
C PHE A 353 -9.16 -17.39 -3.08
N PRO A 354 -10.27 -17.72 -3.82
CA PRO A 354 -10.66 -19.09 -4.10
C PRO A 354 -9.64 -19.85 -4.95
N ASP A 355 -9.58 -21.17 -4.74
CA ASP A 355 -8.92 -22.11 -5.63
C ASP A 355 -9.77 -22.26 -6.92
N VAL A 356 -9.12 -22.06 -8.07
CA VAL A 356 -9.74 -22.15 -9.40
C VAL A 356 -9.11 -23.23 -10.28
N THR A 357 -8.32 -24.13 -9.70
CA THR A 357 -7.59 -25.18 -10.42
C THR A 357 -8.49 -26.13 -11.20
N ARG A 358 -9.79 -26.23 -10.82
CA ARG A 358 -10.79 -26.97 -11.61
C ARG A 358 -11.10 -26.29 -12.95
N ILE A 359 -10.87 -24.96 -13.08
CA ILE A 359 -11.09 -24.21 -14.33
C ILE A 359 -9.81 -24.27 -15.17
N SER A 360 -8.70 -23.83 -14.59
CA SER A 360 -7.35 -23.97 -15.13
C SER A 360 -6.32 -23.94 -14.00
N LYS A 361 -5.20 -24.63 -14.19
CA LYS A 361 -4.04 -24.54 -13.30
C LYS A 361 -3.28 -23.23 -13.48
N ASP A 362 -3.42 -22.59 -14.63
CA ASP A 362 -2.92 -21.24 -14.91
C ASP A 362 -3.97 -20.21 -14.49
N SER A 363 -3.66 -19.40 -13.49
CA SER A 363 -4.57 -18.39 -12.96
C SER A 363 -4.89 -17.27 -13.96
N ARG A 364 -4.02 -16.99 -14.92
CA ARG A 364 -4.29 -16.02 -16.00
C ARG A 364 -5.31 -16.58 -16.97
N GLU A 365 -5.14 -17.84 -17.40
CA GLU A 365 -6.13 -18.52 -18.23
C GLU A 365 -7.48 -18.65 -17.52
N ALA A 366 -7.48 -18.97 -16.21
CA ALA A 366 -8.72 -19.02 -15.42
C ALA A 366 -9.43 -17.65 -15.40
N ALA A 367 -8.70 -16.57 -15.17
CA ALA A 367 -9.26 -15.22 -15.19
C ALA A 367 -9.84 -14.83 -16.56
N ASP A 368 -9.14 -15.20 -17.64
CA ASP A 368 -9.59 -14.96 -19.03
C ASP A 368 -10.86 -15.77 -19.34
N ILE A 369 -10.96 -17.02 -18.88
CA ILE A 369 -12.16 -17.85 -19.01
C ILE A 369 -13.35 -17.20 -18.28
N LEU A 370 -13.18 -16.74 -17.03
CA LEU A 370 -14.23 -16.07 -16.28
C LEU A 370 -14.68 -14.79 -16.98
N LEU A 371 -13.75 -13.99 -17.45
CA LEU A 371 -14.07 -12.73 -18.13
C LEU A 371 -14.78 -12.96 -19.46
N ASN A 372 -14.31 -13.88 -20.29
CA ASN A 372 -14.84 -14.06 -21.64
C ASN A 372 -16.15 -14.87 -21.68
N ARG A 373 -16.32 -15.86 -20.78
CA ARG A 373 -17.53 -16.70 -20.75
C ARG A 373 -18.60 -16.19 -19.81
N ALA A 374 -18.20 -15.78 -18.61
CA ALA A 374 -19.14 -15.35 -17.57
C ALA A 374 -19.19 -13.84 -17.37
N GLN A 375 -18.37 -13.06 -18.08
CA GLN A 375 -18.26 -11.61 -17.93
C GLN A 375 -17.88 -11.18 -16.49
N VAL A 376 -17.16 -12.02 -15.79
CA VAL A 376 -16.70 -11.78 -14.41
C VAL A 376 -15.22 -11.42 -14.42
N ALA A 377 -14.92 -10.19 -14.04
CA ALA A 377 -13.55 -9.67 -13.97
C ALA A 377 -12.93 -9.92 -12.59
N THR A 378 -11.79 -10.60 -12.56
CA THR A 378 -11.03 -10.97 -11.35
C THR A 378 -9.54 -10.76 -11.60
N VAL A 379 -8.72 -10.77 -10.55
CA VAL A 379 -7.26 -10.65 -10.70
C VAL A 379 -6.60 -12.03 -10.60
N PRO A 380 -5.77 -12.42 -11.59
CA PRO A 380 -5.00 -13.66 -11.53
C PRO A 380 -4.12 -13.74 -10.28
N GLY A 381 -4.05 -14.89 -9.63
CA GLY A 381 -3.29 -15.07 -8.41
C GLY A 381 -1.78 -14.89 -8.60
N THR A 382 -1.22 -15.27 -9.75
CA THR A 382 0.19 -15.06 -10.10
C THR A 382 0.62 -13.59 -10.09
N VAL A 383 -0.32 -12.65 -10.23
CA VAL A 383 -0.05 -11.21 -10.09
C VAL A 383 0.47 -10.87 -8.68
N PHE A 384 0.12 -11.70 -7.68
CA PHE A 384 0.51 -11.54 -6.28
C PHE A 384 1.68 -12.45 -5.85
N GLY A 385 2.42 -13.00 -6.81
CA GLY A 385 3.53 -13.93 -6.59
C GLY A 385 3.22 -15.36 -6.97
N ALA A 386 4.25 -16.21 -6.99
CA ALA A 386 4.14 -17.60 -7.41
C ALA A 386 3.16 -18.41 -6.55
N GLU A 387 3.10 -18.13 -5.24
CA GLU A 387 2.18 -18.78 -4.30
C GLU A 387 0.70 -18.41 -4.52
N GLY A 388 0.44 -17.44 -5.38
CA GLY A 388 -0.89 -17.11 -5.84
C GLY A 388 -1.41 -17.97 -6.99
N GLU A 389 -0.55 -18.79 -7.60
CA GLU A 389 -0.96 -19.67 -8.72
C GLU A 389 -2.07 -20.62 -8.31
N GLY A 390 -2.98 -20.91 -9.24
CA GLY A 390 -4.19 -21.70 -8.99
C GLY A 390 -5.31 -20.97 -8.24
N ASN A 391 -5.11 -19.68 -7.91
CA ASN A 391 -6.11 -18.84 -7.23
C ASN A 391 -6.48 -17.62 -8.08
N LEU A 392 -7.65 -17.04 -7.81
CA LEU A 392 -8.05 -15.72 -8.30
C LEU A 392 -8.42 -14.82 -7.14
N ARG A 393 -8.08 -13.52 -7.22
CA ARG A 393 -8.58 -12.55 -6.24
C ARG A 393 -9.92 -11.98 -6.70
N PHE A 394 -10.93 -12.18 -5.86
CA PHE A 394 -12.23 -11.52 -5.95
C PHE A 394 -12.33 -10.45 -4.87
N SER A 395 -12.73 -9.25 -5.24
CA SER A 395 -13.12 -8.21 -4.29
C SER A 395 -14.62 -8.31 -4.01
N PHE A 396 -15.01 -8.42 -2.76
CA PHE A 396 -16.43 -8.29 -2.36
C PHE A 396 -16.81 -6.85 -1.97
N SER A 397 -15.94 -5.89 -2.30
CA SER A 397 -16.21 -4.47 -2.15
C SER A 397 -17.00 -3.94 -3.35
N THR A 398 -18.19 -4.48 -3.54
CA THR A 398 -19.14 -4.10 -4.60
C THR A 398 -20.58 -4.22 -4.08
N SER A 399 -21.60 -3.89 -4.87
CA SER A 399 -23.00 -4.04 -4.46
C SER A 399 -23.40 -5.51 -4.32
N ILE A 400 -24.39 -5.79 -3.49
CA ILE A 400 -24.97 -7.14 -3.33
C ILE A 400 -25.50 -7.64 -4.67
N GLU A 401 -26.18 -6.77 -5.42
CA GLU A 401 -26.74 -7.09 -6.74
C GLU A 401 -25.63 -7.51 -7.74
N THR A 402 -24.49 -6.85 -7.69
CA THR A 402 -23.33 -7.22 -8.53
C THR A 402 -22.76 -8.58 -8.12
N ILE A 403 -22.71 -8.88 -6.82
CA ILE A 403 -22.26 -10.19 -6.32
C ILE A 403 -23.21 -11.30 -6.80
N GLU A 404 -24.50 -11.13 -6.59
CA GLU A 404 -25.53 -12.09 -7.01
C GLU A 404 -25.51 -12.33 -8.52
N ALA A 405 -25.54 -11.24 -9.30
CA ALA A 405 -25.53 -11.33 -10.76
C ALA A 405 -24.24 -11.97 -11.31
N GLY A 406 -23.09 -11.65 -10.73
CA GLY A 406 -21.81 -12.27 -11.08
C GLY A 406 -21.78 -13.78 -10.75
N LEU A 407 -22.27 -14.18 -9.57
CA LEU A 407 -22.39 -15.59 -9.18
C LEU A 407 -23.36 -16.35 -10.10
N ASP A 408 -24.49 -15.74 -10.46
CA ASP A 408 -25.46 -16.34 -11.39
C ASP A 408 -24.88 -16.50 -12.80
N SER A 409 -24.06 -15.53 -13.24
CA SER A 409 -23.35 -15.66 -14.51
C SER A 409 -22.31 -16.78 -14.45
N LEU A 410 -21.55 -16.91 -13.37
CA LEU A 410 -20.61 -18.03 -13.18
C LEU A 410 -21.34 -19.38 -13.22
N ARG A 411 -22.44 -19.55 -12.48
CA ARG A 411 -23.25 -20.81 -12.47
C ARG A 411 -23.71 -21.25 -13.85
N ARG A 412 -24.09 -20.27 -14.71
CA ARG A 412 -24.61 -20.56 -16.06
C ARG A 412 -23.53 -20.88 -17.09
N ASN A 413 -22.30 -20.42 -16.87
CA ASN A 413 -21.26 -20.39 -17.90
C ASN A 413 -20.00 -21.20 -17.56
N LEU A 414 -19.93 -21.81 -16.35
CA LEU A 414 -18.87 -22.71 -15.92
C LEU A 414 -19.41 -24.12 -15.69
#